data_da144c9456095841c65b499cf821c011
#
_entry.id   da144c9456095841c65b499cf821c011
#
_cell.length_a   1.000
_cell.length_b   1.000
_cell.length_c   1.000
_cell.angle_alpha   90.00
_cell.angle_beta   90.00
_cell.angle_gamma   90.00
#
_symmetry.space_group_name_H-M   'P 1'
#
loop_
_entity.id
_entity.type
_entity.pdbx_description
1 polymer ?
#
loop_
_entity_poly.entity_id
_entity_poly.type
_entity_poly.pdbx_seq_one_letter_code
_entity_poly.pdbx_strand_id
1 'polypeptide(L)'
;MKNSKVTSADVAELAGVSQSAVSRVFTPGASVSIKTTTKVKEAALRLGYRPNSIARAMVSGKSRIIGVVVAYLENQFYPEALERLSNFLQEKGYHVLIFMAGKDRQSMDTVIEEILDYQVDGIIAASVSMSSGLSERCRSAGVPMVLFNRAQDDPNMSAITSDNIEGGKKIAKFLISSGHRKISYIAGWEGASTQRDREAGF
;
A
#
# COMPACT_ATOMS: atom_id res chain seq x y z
N MET A 1 32.65 9.94 -19.84
CA MET A 1 32.92 9.90 -18.38
C MET A 1 31.86 8.99 -17.76
N LYS A 2 32.25 7.84 -17.16
CA LYS A 2 31.31 6.98 -16.43
C LYS A 2 30.82 7.75 -15.21
N ASN A 3 29.56 8.12 -15.18
CA ASN A 3 28.89 8.71 -14.03
C ASN A 3 28.70 7.60 -12.98
N SER A 4 29.75 7.28 -12.24
CA SER A 4 29.65 6.27 -11.16
C SER A 4 28.84 6.89 -10.03
N LYS A 5 27.75 6.24 -9.67
CA LYS A 5 26.88 6.66 -8.56
C LYS A 5 27.71 6.67 -7.27
N VAL A 6 27.69 7.80 -6.54
CA VAL A 6 28.38 7.93 -5.25
C VAL A 6 27.91 6.84 -4.28
N THR A 7 28.86 6.18 -3.63
CA THR A 7 28.63 5.04 -2.74
C THR A 7 28.81 5.42 -1.27
N SER A 8 28.38 4.53 -0.37
CA SER A 8 28.67 4.69 1.06
C SER A 8 30.16 4.61 1.41
N ALA A 9 30.97 3.97 0.54
CA ALA A 9 32.42 3.93 0.70
C ALA A 9 33.05 5.30 0.47
N ASP A 10 32.61 6.03 -0.58
CA ASP A 10 33.11 7.39 -0.88
C ASP A 10 32.78 8.37 0.27
N VAL A 11 31.59 8.21 0.89
CA VAL A 11 31.20 9.01 2.08
C VAL A 11 32.06 8.65 3.28
N ALA A 12 32.35 7.36 3.48
CA ALA A 12 33.19 6.89 4.59
C ALA A 12 34.61 7.45 4.49
N GLU A 13 35.18 7.44 3.29
CA GLU A 13 36.50 8.00 3.00
C GLU A 13 36.54 9.50 3.28
N LEU A 14 35.58 10.28 2.73
CA LEU A 14 35.52 11.72 2.93
C LEU A 14 35.27 12.12 4.41
N ALA A 15 34.45 11.34 5.12
CA ALA A 15 34.13 11.60 6.53
C ALA A 15 35.22 11.09 7.51
N GLY A 16 36.19 10.29 7.04
CA GLY A 16 37.21 9.66 7.87
C GLY A 16 36.63 8.64 8.89
N VAL A 17 35.64 7.84 8.44
CA VAL A 17 34.97 6.83 9.26
C VAL A 17 34.84 5.50 8.50
N SER A 18 34.42 4.43 9.18
CA SER A 18 34.14 3.16 8.51
C SER A 18 32.81 3.21 7.72
N GLN A 19 32.70 2.41 6.67
CA GLN A 19 31.45 2.26 5.91
C GLN A 19 30.29 1.80 6.79
N SER A 20 30.54 0.96 7.79
CA SER A 20 29.54 0.55 8.77
C SER A 20 29.04 1.71 9.65
N ALA A 21 29.89 2.70 9.95
CA ALA A 21 29.49 3.91 10.65
C ALA A 21 28.58 4.77 9.77
N VAL A 22 28.88 4.91 8.47
CA VAL A 22 28.00 5.59 7.51
C VAL A 22 26.64 4.91 7.47
N SER A 23 26.58 3.59 7.33
CA SER A 23 25.33 2.83 7.33
C SER A 23 24.52 3.09 8.61
N ARG A 24 25.13 3.05 9.79
CA ARG A 24 24.45 3.32 11.06
C ARG A 24 23.91 4.73 11.18
N VAL A 25 24.60 5.74 10.69
CA VAL A 25 24.11 7.14 10.70
C VAL A 25 22.78 7.29 9.94
N PHE A 26 22.59 6.51 8.87
CA PHE A 26 21.36 6.52 8.08
C PHE A 26 20.34 5.44 8.48
N THR A 27 20.61 4.68 9.54
CA THR A 27 19.68 3.66 10.06
C THR A 27 18.88 4.25 11.23
N PRO A 28 17.54 4.35 11.15
CA PRO A 28 16.72 4.83 12.26
C PRO A 28 16.96 4.02 13.55
N GLY A 29 17.13 4.71 14.68
CA GLY A 29 17.32 4.07 15.98
C GLY A 29 18.73 3.51 16.24
N ALA A 30 19.66 3.57 15.30
CA ALA A 30 21.02 3.14 15.53
C ALA A 30 21.78 4.14 16.42
N SER A 31 22.52 3.62 17.40
CA SER A 31 23.37 4.45 18.27
C SER A 31 24.65 4.88 17.55
N VAL A 32 24.82 6.19 17.36
CA VAL A 32 26.00 6.81 16.75
C VAL A 32 26.29 8.13 17.46
N SER A 33 27.56 8.45 17.69
CA SER A 33 27.94 9.71 18.30
C SER A 33 27.51 10.91 17.44
N ILE A 34 27.17 12.03 18.10
CA ILE A 34 26.81 13.29 17.42
C ILE A 34 27.93 13.71 16.45
N LYS A 35 29.19 13.64 16.90
CA LYS A 35 30.37 14.00 16.10
C LYS A 35 30.46 13.17 14.80
N THR A 36 30.23 11.87 14.88
CA THR A 36 30.24 10.99 13.70
C THR A 36 29.07 11.29 12.79
N THR A 37 27.89 11.49 13.34
CA THR A 37 26.67 11.83 12.59
C THR A 37 26.85 13.11 11.79
N THR A 38 27.41 14.17 12.39
CA THR A 38 27.67 15.44 11.70
C THR A 38 28.64 15.25 10.54
N LYS A 39 29.81 14.64 10.78
CA LYS A 39 30.79 14.39 9.71
C LYS A 39 30.23 13.61 8.53
N VAL A 40 29.48 12.55 8.81
CA VAL A 40 28.89 11.71 7.74
C VAL A 40 27.83 12.47 6.97
N LYS A 41 26.96 13.23 7.64
CA LYS A 41 25.92 14.02 6.95
C LYS A 41 26.54 15.13 6.09
N GLU A 42 27.56 15.81 6.56
CA GLU A 42 28.28 16.82 5.77
C GLU A 42 28.97 16.20 4.54
N ALA A 43 29.66 15.08 4.71
CA ALA A 43 30.29 14.36 3.60
C ALA A 43 29.25 13.88 2.57
N ALA A 44 28.14 13.32 3.03
CA ALA A 44 27.04 12.86 2.17
C ALA A 44 26.43 14.03 1.36
N LEU A 45 26.22 15.18 2.01
CA LEU A 45 25.69 16.39 1.36
C LEU A 45 26.67 16.90 0.27
N ARG A 46 27.96 16.98 0.58
CA ARG A 46 29.00 17.44 -0.34
C ARG A 46 29.13 16.55 -1.58
N LEU A 47 28.98 15.23 -1.41
CA LEU A 47 29.05 14.26 -2.49
C LEU A 47 27.71 14.04 -3.21
N GLY A 48 26.61 14.61 -2.73
CA GLY A 48 25.27 14.32 -3.25
C GLY A 48 24.84 12.88 -2.98
N TYR A 49 25.40 12.22 -1.96
CA TYR A 49 25.06 10.86 -1.59
C TYR A 49 23.65 10.77 -1.00
N ARG A 50 22.90 9.81 -1.49
CA ARG A 50 21.63 9.38 -0.88
C ARG A 50 21.71 7.91 -0.53
N PRO A 51 21.35 7.53 0.71
CA PRO A 51 21.31 6.12 1.12
C PRO A 51 20.43 5.31 0.15
N ASN A 52 20.93 4.15 -0.26
CA ASN A 52 20.15 3.25 -1.10
C ASN A 52 19.09 2.52 -0.26
N SER A 53 17.81 2.81 -0.51
CA SER A 53 16.68 2.18 0.18
C SER A 53 16.60 0.67 -0.10
N ILE A 54 16.95 0.25 -1.31
CA ILE A 54 16.96 -1.17 -1.70
C ILE A 54 18.02 -1.93 -0.91
N ALA A 55 19.26 -1.40 -0.83
CA ALA A 55 20.32 -2.02 -0.04
C ALA A 55 19.95 -2.11 1.45
N ARG A 56 19.23 -1.12 1.95
CA ARG A 56 18.73 -1.11 3.33
C ARG A 56 17.62 -2.16 3.53
N ALA A 57 16.72 -2.30 2.56
CA ALA A 57 15.68 -3.33 2.58
C ALA A 57 16.28 -4.73 2.62
N MET A 58 17.32 -5.00 1.83
CA MET A 58 18.04 -6.29 1.83
C MET A 58 18.63 -6.64 3.21
N VAL A 59 19.12 -5.66 3.96
CA VAL A 59 19.71 -5.88 5.29
C VAL A 59 18.65 -6.00 6.38
N SER A 60 17.58 -5.20 6.30
CA SER A 60 16.53 -5.14 7.32
C SER A 60 15.40 -6.16 7.10
N GLY A 61 15.30 -6.73 5.90
CA GLY A 61 14.16 -7.54 5.48
C GLY A 61 12.85 -6.74 5.32
N LYS A 62 12.94 -5.39 5.33
CA LYS A 62 11.78 -4.49 5.21
C LYS A 62 12.03 -3.42 4.17
N SER A 63 11.20 -3.38 3.14
CA SER A 63 11.26 -2.37 2.07
C SER A 63 10.69 -1.02 2.50
N ARG A 64 9.80 -1.00 3.46
CA ARG A 64 8.97 0.15 3.83
C ARG A 64 8.09 0.62 2.67
N ILE A 65 7.65 -0.30 1.84
CA ILE A 65 6.77 -0.06 0.70
C ILE A 65 5.48 -0.84 0.91
N ILE A 66 4.35 -0.18 0.70
CA ILE A 66 3.03 -0.81 0.61
C ILE A 66 2.57 -0.72 -0.83
N GLY A 67 2.25 -1.86 -1.43
CA GLY A 67 1.62 -1.93 -2.75
C GLY A 67 0.13 -1.65 -2.62
N VAL A 68 -0.40 -0.71 -3.40
CA VAL A 68 -1.83 -0.43 -3.46
C VAL A 68 -2.33 -0.72 -4.85
N VAL A 69 -3.22 -1.69 -4.97
CA VAL A 69 -3.83 -2.08 -6.26
C VAL A 69 -5.20 -1.44 -6.38
N VAL A 70 -5.43 -0.75 -7.50
CA VAL A 70 -6.70 -0.06 -7.79
C VAL A 70 -7.18 -0.44 -9.18
N ALA A 71 -8.46 -0.80 -9.31
CA ALA A 71 -9.02 -1.16 -10.62
C ALA A 71 -9.37 0.07 -11.48
N TYR A 72 -9.74 1.19 -10.86
CA TYR A 72 -10.16 2.41 -11.55
C TYR A 72 -10.14 3.61 -10.60
N LEU A 73 -9.98 4.82 -11.14
CA LEU A 73 -9.90 6.08 -10.41
C LEU A 73 -10.99 7.10 -10.81
N GLU A 74 -11.91 6.74 -11.70
CA GLU A 74 -12.97 7.64 -12.16
C GLU A 74 -13.96 8.01 -11.04
N ASN A 75 -14.10 7.15 -10.03
CA ASN A 75 -14.89 7.45 -8.84
C ASN A 75 -14.02 8.25 -7.86
N GLN A 76 -14.46 9.45 -7.50
CA GLN A 76 -13.75 10.38 -6.60
C GLN A 76 -13.44 9.79 -5.20
N PHE A 77 -14.15 8.76 -4.79
CA PHE A 77 -13.88 8.05 -3.54
C PHE A 77 -12.45 7.51 -3.48
N TYR A 78 -11.95 6.91 -4.58
CA TYR A 78 -10.63 6.29 -4.58
C TYR A 78 -9.47 7.28 -4.53
N PRO A 79 -9.45 8.36 -5.33
CA PRO A 79 -8.43 9.39 -5.20
C PRO A 79 -8.34 9.97 -3.78
N GLU A 80 -9.47 10.31 -3.15
CA GLU A 80 -9.49 10.81 -1.77
C GLU A 80 -8.99 9.76 -0.76
N ALA A 81 -9.45 8.52 -0.89
CA ALA A 81 -9.00 7.43 -0.02
C ALA A 81 -7.50 7.15 -0.17
N LEU A 82 -6.97 7.17 -1.40
CA LEU A 82 -5.55 6.99 -1.68
C LEU A 82 -4.70 8.12 -1.10
N GLU A 83 -5.17 9.36 -1.22
CA GLU A 83 -4.47 10.51 -0.63
C GLU A 83 -4.37 10.37 0.88
N ARG A 84 -5.48 10.11 1.57
CA ARG A 84 -5.51 9.94 3.03
C ARG A 84 -4.66 8.75 3.47
N LEU A 85 -4.77 7.63 2.77
CA LEU A 85 -3.98 6.42 3.04
C LEU A 85 -2.49 6.66 2.85
N SER A 86 -2.10 7.30 1.75
CA SER A 86 -0.71 7.64 1.45
C SER A 86 -0.10 8.55 2.52
N ASN A 87 -0.82 9.59 2.91
CA ASN A 87 -0.36 10.51 3.97
C ASN A 87 -0.18 9.78 5.30
N PHE A 88 -1.16 8.96 5.71
CA PHE A 88 -1.06 8.18 6.94
C PHE A 88 0.10 7.19 6.92
N LEU A 89 0.30 6.46 5.83
CA LEU A 89 1.41 5.53 5.67
C LEU A 89 2.75 6.25 5.68
N GLN A 90 2.84 7.43 5.06
CA GLN A 90 4.05 8.25 5.04
C GLN A 90 4.42 8.73 6.45
N GLU A 91 3.46 9.12 7.28
CA GLU A 91 3.70 9.45 8.69
C GLU A 91 4.25 8.26 9.48
N LYS A 92 3.90 7.03 9.10
CA LYS A 92 4.44 5.78 9.67
C LYS A 92 5.76 5.35 9.04
N GLY A 93 6.30 6.13 8.09
CA GLY A 93 7.57 5.88 7.41
C GLY A 93 7.48 4.83 6.31
N TYR A 94 6.28 4.60 5.75
CA TYR A 94 6.05 3.78 4.57
C TYR A 94 5.89 4.65 3.32
N HIS A 95 6.21 4.08 2.16
CA HIS A 95 5.91 4.65 0.85
C HIS A 95 4.84 3.82 0.17
N VAL A 96 4.05 4.45 -0.69
CA VAL A 96 2.99 3.78 -1.44
C VAL A 96 3.43 3.63 -2.89
N LEU A 97 3.32 2.41 -3.43
CA LEU A 97 3.37 2.14 -4.85
C LEU A 97 1.95 1.81 -5.33
N ILE A 98 1.46 2.58 -6.30
CA ILE A 98 0.13 2.37 -6.86
C ILE A 98 0.26 1.57 -8.14
N PHE A 99 -0.51 0.48 -8.24
CA PHE A 99 -0.62 -0.37 -9.40
C PHE A 99 -2.05 -0.31 -9.92
N MET A 100 -2.19 -0.08 -11.21
CA MET A 100 -3.48 -0.09 -11.87
C MET A 100 -3.75 -1.49 -12.41
N ALA A 101 -4.81 -2.11 -11.93
CA ALA A 101 -5.25 -3.40 -12.44
C ALA A 101 -6.41 -3.21 -13.42
N GLY A 102 -6.46 -4.06 -14.45
CA GLY A 102 -7.63 -4.15 -15.32
C GLY A 102 -8.87 -4.63 -14.56
N LYS A 103 -10.02 -4.55 -15.21
CA LYS A 103 -11.31 -4.97 -14.60
C LYS A 103 -11.47 -6.48 -14.52
N ASP A 104 -10.60 -7.25 -15.17
CA ASP A 104 -10.63 -8.72 -15.18
C ASP A 104 -9.70 -9.33 -14.12
N ARG A 105 -10.03 -10.56 -13.70
CA ARG A 105 -9.27 -11.28 -12.67
C ARG A 105 -7.84 -11.63 -13.09
N GLN A 106 -7.64 -11.95 -14.37
CA GLN A 106 -6.33 -12.36 -14.89
C GLN A 106 -5.33 -11.21 -14.87
N SER A 107 -5.80 -10.01 -15.22
CA SER A 107 -5.03 -8.77 -15.09
C SER A 107 -4.62 -8.51 -13.64
N MET A 108 -5.51 -8.80 -12.69
CA MET A 108 -5.24 -8.64 -11.26
C MET A 108 -4.14 -9.59 -10.77
N ASP A 109 -4.21 -10.86 -11.14
CA ASP A 109 -3.23 -11.85 -10.72
C ASP A 109 -1.83 -11.48 -11.24
N THR A 110 -1.72 -11.00 -12.48
CA THR A 110 -0.46 -10.51 -13.06
C THR A 110 0.10 -9.31 -12.29
N VAL A 111 -0.73 -8.34 -11.97
CA VAL A 111 -0.32 -7.14 -11.23
C VAL A 111 0.17 -7.49 -9.82
N ILE A 112 -0.43 -8.45 -9.15
CA ILE A 112 0.04 -8.88 -7.82
C ILE A 112 1.39 -9.60 -7.91
N GLU A 113 1.62 -10.43 -8.93
CA GLU A 113 2.95 -11.02 -9.16
C GLU A 113 4.01 -9.92 -9.34
N GLU A 114 3.72 -8.92 -10.15
CA GLU A 114 4.62 -7.76 -10.30
C GLU A 114 4.88 -7.05 -8.97
N ILE A 115 3.85 -6.86 -8.14
CA ILE A 115 4.01 -6.23 -6.82
C ILE A 115 4.94 -7.02 -5.91
N LEU A 116 4.85 -8.35 -5.93
CA LEU A 116 5.71 -9.21 -5.13
C LEU A 116 7.19 -9.06 -5.52
N ASP A 117 7.49 -8.81 -6.79
CA ASP A 117 8.86 -8.55 -7.28
C ASP A 117 9.45 -7.26 -6.68
N TYR A 118 8.64 -6.29 -6.28
CA TYR A 118 9.08 -5.10 -5.56
C TYR A 118 9.34 -5.32 -4.08
N GLN A 119 9.17 -6.57 -3.58
CA GLN A 119 9.40 -6.92 -2.17
C GLN A 119 8.65 -6.01 -1.20
N VAL A 120 7.38 -5.72 -1.49
CA VAL A 120 6.54 -4.85 -0.64
C VAL A 120 6.31 -5.50 0.73
N ASP A 121 6.18 -4.69 1.79
CA ASP A 121 5.90 -5.16 3.14
C ASP A 121 4.42 -5.54 3.36
N GLY A 122 3.54 -5.16 2.44
CA GLY A 122 2.12 -5.49 2.44
C GLY A 122 1.39 -4.96 1.22
N ILE A 123 0.19 -5.46 0.99
CA ILE A 123 -0.66 -5.11 -0.15
C ILE A 123 -2.04 -4.64 0.33
N ILE A 124 -2.52 -3.55 -0.25
CA ILE A 124 -3.90 -3.09 -0.11
C ILE A 124 -4.57 -3.19 -1.47
N ALA A 125 -5.61 -4.02 -1.57
CA ALA A 125 -6.32 -4.26 -2.82
C ALA A 125 -7.68 -3.54 -2.80
N ALA A 126 -7.79 -2.44 -3.56
CA ALA A 126 -8.93 -1.55 -3.55
C ALA A 126 -9.91 -1.86 -4.69
N SER A 127 -11.12 -2.27 -4.33
CA SER A 127 -12.22 -2.57 -5.28
C SER A 127 -11.93 -3.61 -6.35
N VAL A 128 -11.13 -4.57 -6.02
CA VAL A 128 -10.71 -5.62 -6.95
C VAL A 128 -11.32 -6.97 -6.57
N SER A 129 -11.48 -7.84 -7.56
CA SER A 129 -11.83 -9.24 -7.37
C SER A 129 -10.61 -10.09 -7.71
N MET A 130 -10.23 -10.99 -6.83
CA MET A 130 -9.05 -11.83 -6.98
C MET A 130 -9.42 -13.30 -7.12
N SER A 131 -8.52 -14.11 -7.67
CA SER A 131 -8.63 -15.56 -7.61
C SER A 131 -8.30 -16.08 -6.19
N SER A 132 -8.89 -17.21 -5.80
CA SER A 132 -8.59 -17.84 -4.50
C SER A 132 -7.12 -18.25 -4.35
N GLY A 133 -6.44 -18.56 -5.46
CA GLY A 133 -5.02 -18.90 -5.46
C GLY A 133 -4.09 -17.73 -5.18
N LEU A 134 -4.54 -16.49 -5.40
CA LEU A 134 -3.71 -15.31 -5.24
C LEU A 134 -3.49 -14.96 -3.76
N SER A 135 -4.52 -15.07 -2.94
CA SER A 135 -4.40 -14.85 -1.49
C SER A 135 -3.42 -15.84 -0.86
N GLU A 136 -3.43 -17.10 -1.34
CA GLU A 136 -2.47 -18.12 -0.90
C GLU A 136 -1.03 -17.79 -1.31
N ARG A 137 -0.82 -17.30 -2.52
CA ARG A 137 0.53 -16.90 -2.99
C ARG A 137 1.10 -15.74 -2.17
N CYS A 138 0.31 -14.70 -1.89
CA CYS A 138 0.75 -13.60 -1.03
C CYS A 138 1.11 -14.09 0.37
N ARG A 139 0.30 -14.99 0.95
CA ARG A 139 0.56 -15.59 2.25
C ARG A 139 1.84 -16.43 2.24
N SER A 140 2.05 -17.26 1.22
CA SER A 140 3.26 -18.06 1.04
C SER A 140 4.51 -17.21 0.86
N ALA A 141 4.37 -16.03 0.24
CA ALA A 141 5.43 -15.03 0.12
C ALA A 141 5.66 -14.23 1.43
N GLY A 142 4.84 -14.45 2.47
CA GLY A 142 4.92 -13.71 3.72
C GLY A 142 4.46 -12.25 3.62
N VAL A 143 3.71 -11.89 2.57
CA VAL A 143 3.21 -10.54 2.33
C VAL A 143 1.74 -10.44 2.75
N PRO A 144 1.40 -9.74 3.85
CA PRO A 144 0.03 -9.56 4.29
C PRO A 144 -0.77 -8.73 3.28
N MET A 145 -2.05 -9.08 3.11
CA MET A 145 -2.96 -8.38 2.23
C MET A 145 -4.24 -7.99 2.95
N VAL A 146 -4.75 -6.80 2.61
CA VAL A 146 -6.03 -6.27 3.08
C VAL A 146 -6.87 -5.84 1.87
N LEU A 147 -8.10 -6.32 1.82
CA LEU A 147 -9.10 -5.84 0.87
C LEU A 147 -9.71 -4.53 1.37
N PHE A 148 -9.82 -3.55 0.48
CA PHE A 148 -10.40 -2.25 0.80
C PHE A 148 -11.64 -1.98 -0.05
N ASN A 149 -12.74 -1.63 0.63
CA ASN A 149 -14.07 -1.34 0.05
C ASN A 149 -14.81 -2.53 -0.55
N ARG A 150 -14.20 -3.69 -0.75
CA ARG A 150 -14.86 -4.95 -1.12
C ARG A 150 -14.35 -6.07 -0.25
N ALA A 151 -15.21 -6.99 0.09
CA ALA A 151 -14.87 -8.25 0.74
C ALA A 151 -14.98 -9.42 -0.24
N GLN A 152 -14.34 -10.52 0.08
CA GLN A 152 -14.52 -11.81 -0.58
C GLN A 152 -14.96 -12.84 0.46
N ASP A 153 -15.64 -13.89 0.01
CA ASP A 153 -16.09 -14.99 0.87
C ASP A 153 -14.92 -15.95 1.14
N ASP A 154 -13.81 -15.41 1.67
CA ASP A 154 -12.64 -16.15 2.11
C ASP A 154 -12.34 -15.77 3.58
N PRO A 155 -12.49 -16.71 4.55
CA PRO A 155 -12.30 -16.43 5.96
C PRO A 155 -10.85 -16.05 6.32
N ASN A 156 -9.89 -16.32 5.43
CA ASN A 156 -8.48 -16.01 5.64
C ASN A 156 -8.10 -14.61 5.09
N MET A 157 -9.05 -13.89 4.49
CA MET A 157 -8.81 -12.56 3.94
C MET A 157 -9.30 -11.48 4.88
N SER A 158 -8.41 -10.57 5.24
CA SER A 158 -8.79 -9.34 5.95
C SER A 158 -9.43 -8.36 4.98
N ALA A 159 -10.57 -7.79 5.36
CA ALA A 159 -11.25 -6.77 4.56
C ALA A 159 -11.73 -5.61 5.44
N ILE A 160 -11.73 -4.42 4.86
CA ILE A 160 -12.31 -3.21 5.45
C ILE A 160 -13.36 -2.68 4.48
N THR A 161 -14.61 -2.69 4.91
CA THR A 161 -15.75 -2.19 4.13
C THR A 161 -16.60 -1.25 4.99
N SER A 162 -17.41 -0.42 4.33
CA SER A 162 -18.49 0.28 5.00
C SER A 162 -19.58 -0.71 5.40
N ASP A 163 -20.40 -0.36 6.41
CA ASP A 163 -21.62 -1.12 6.73
C ASP A 163 -22.69 -0.86 5.67
N ASN A 164 -22.55 -1.58 4.55
CA ASN A 164 -23.41 -1.41 3.38
C ASN A 164 -24.83 -1.93 3.62
N ILE A 165 -24.99 -2.96 4.47
CA ILE A 165 -26.31 -3.49 4.85
C ILE A 165 -27.08 -2.42 5.63
N GLU A 166 -26.47 -1.85 6.66
CA GLU A 166 -27.14 -0.81 7.46
C GLU A 166 -27.36 0.47 6.63
N GLY A 167 -26.45 0.79 5.70
CA GLY A 167 -26.63 1.86 4.75
C GLY A 167 -27.87 1.69 3.88
N GLY A 168 -28.05 0.50 3.30
CA GLY A 168 -29.25 0.13 2.54
C GLY A 168 -30.53 0.27 3.37
N LYS A 169 -30.54 -0.31 4.59
CA LYS A 169 -31.68 -0.21 5.52
C LYS A 169 -32.06 1.24 5.85
N LYS A 170 -31.07 2.09 6.10
CA LYS A 170 -31.33 3.50 6.41
C LYS A 170 -32.01 4.23 5.26
N ILE A 171 -31.56 3.98 4.03
CA ILE A 171 -32.17 4.59 2.83
C ILE A 171 -33.59 4.09 2.64
N ALA A 172 -33.83 2.77 2.73
CA ALA A 172 -35.17 2.21 2.61
C ALA A 172 -36.13 2.76 3.67
N LYS A 173 -35.72 2.76 4.96
CA LYS A 173 -36.51 3.33 6.05
C LYS A 173 -36.82 4.79 5.84
N PHE A 174 -35.86 5.59 5.40
CA PHE A 174 -36.05 7.00 5.10
C PHE A 174 -37.12 7.21 4.03
N LEU A 175 -37.06 6.49 2.92
CA LEU A 175 -38.03 6.59 1.83
C LEU A 175 -39.43 6.17 2.29
N ILE A 176 -39.55 5.07 3.03
CA ILE A 176 -40.83 4.58 3.54
C ILE A 176 -41.45 5.58 4.55
N SER A 177 -40.64 6.10 5.48
CA SER A 177 -41.11 7.07 6.48
C SER A 177 -41.48 8.42 5.87
N SER A 178 -40.89 8.77 4.72
CA SER A 178 -41.25 9.94 3.91
C SER A 178 -42.51 9.75 3.08
N GLY A 179 -43.23 8.61 3.21
CA GLY A 179 -44.49 8.35 2.57
C GLY A 179 -44.44 7.71 1.18
N HIS A 180 -43.22 7.39 0.69
CA HIS A 180 -43.07 6.72 -0.59
C HIS A 180 -43.61 5.28 -0.50
N ARG A 181 -44.44 4.88 -1.47
CA ARG A 181 -45.05 3.53 -1.57
C ARG A 181 -44.58 2.72 -2.75
N LYS A 182 -44.04 3.37 -3.76
CA LYS A 182 -43.47 2.73 -4.95
C LYS A 182 -42.00 3.13 -5.00
N ILE A 183 -41.14 2.20 -4.65
CA ILE A 183 -39.70 2.41 -4.52
C ILE A 183 -39.03 1.41 -5.44
N SER A 184 -38.03 1.84 -6.20
CA SER A 184 -37.21 0.98 -7.06
C SER A 184 -35.77 1.10 -6.66
N TYR A 185 -35.05 -0.02 -6.74
CA TYR A 185 -33.60 -0.10 -6.51
C TYR A 185 -32.90 -0.32 -7.84
N ILE A 186 -31.95 0.55 -8.18
CA ILE A 186 -31.10 0.38 -9.36
C ILE A 186 -29.80 -0.25 -8.88
N ALA A 187 -29.65 -1.53 -9.15
CA ALA A 187 -28.52 -2.33 -8.75
C ALA A 187 -27.26 -1.99 -9.57
N GLY A 188 -26.10 -2.19 -8.99
CA GLY A 188 -24.81 -2.21 -9.69
C GLY A 188 -24.44 -3.63 -10.13
N TRP A 189 -23.14 -3.87 -10.26
CA TRP A 189 -22.63 -5.19 -10.63
C TRP A 189 -22.74 -6.20 -9.48
N GLU A 190 -23.46 -7.30 -9.69
CA GLU A 190 -23.71 -8.34 -8.68
C GLU A 190 -22.45 -9.00 -8.10
N GLY A 191 -21.36 -9.04 -8.87
CA GLY A 191 -20.06 -9.55 -8.42
C GLY A 191 -19.39 -8.68 -7.33
N ALA A 192 -19.92 -7.49 -7.04
CA ALA A 192 -19.41 -6.64 -5.98
C ALA A 192 -20.11 -6.91 -4.65
N SER A 193 -19.36 -7.27 -3.60
CA SER A 193 -19.91 -7.48 -2.25
C SER A 193 -20.67 -6.27 -1.75
N THR A 194 -20.15 -5.06 -1.97
CA THR A 194 -20.81 -3.80 -1.58
C THR A 194 -22.17 -3.60 -2.23
N GLN A 195 -22.36 -4.11 -3.47
CA GLN A 195 -23.65 -4.06 -4.15
C GLN A 195 -24.64 -5.03 -3.50
N ARG A 196 -24.24 -6.29 -3.30
CA ARG A 196 -25.07 -7.31 -2.67
C ARG A 196 -25.53 -6.89 -1.27
N ASP A 197 -24.59 -6.35 -0.48
CA ASP A 197 -24.87 -5.89 0.89
C ASP A 197 -25.87 -4.72 0.92
N ARG A 198 -25.72 -3.73 0.01
CA ARG A 198 -26.66 -2.60 -0.10
C ARG A 198 -28.05 -3.07 -0.52
N GLU A 199 -28.14 -3.96 -1.48
CA GLU A 199 -29.39 -4.54 -1.94
C GLU A 199 -30.06 -5.36 -0.83
N ALA A 200 -29.32 -6.22 -0.15
CA ALA A 200 -29.83 -7.01 0.97
C ALA A 200 -30.32 -6.13 2.15
N GLY A 201 -29.73 -4.97 2.34
CA GLY A 201 -30.16 -3.99 3.33
C GLY A 201 -31.41 -3.24 2.92
N PHE A 202 -31.57 -2.92 1.64
CA PHE A 202 -32.68 -2.15 1.07
C PHE A 202 -33.94 -2.95 0.98
#